data_af72c68726a45994972679603afafcb9
#
_entry.id   af72c68726a45994972679603afafcb9
#
_cell.length_a   1.000
_cell.length_b   1.000
_cell.length_c   1.000
_cell.angle_alpha   90.00
_cell.angle_beta   90.00
_cell.angle_gamma   90.00
#
_symmetry.space_group_name_H-M   'P 1'
#
loop_
_entity.id
_entity.type
_entity.pdbx_description
1 polymer ?
#
loop_
_entity_poly.entity_id
_entity_poly.type
_entity_poly.pdbx_seq_one_letter_code
_entity_poly.pdbx_strand_id
1 'polypeptide(L)'
;PPREVYSSVEWPVIILLASVIPLGAALESNGTTEIIVQILTKYASSMEPWLIIAIIMIITMTLSDILNNTATTLVIAPISIQLAQTLNLNADTFLMAVAVSASCAFLTPIGHKNNTIILGPGGYRFGDYWRMGLVLEVLIIITSIPLLLIFWPIN
;
A
#
# COMPACT_ATOMS: atom_id res chain seq x y z
N PRO A 1 -34.05 15.00 -5.32
CA PRO A 1 -33.65 16.31 -5.91
C PRO A 1 -32.13 16.34 -6.16
N PRO A 2 -31.64 17.16 -7.14
CA PRO A 2 -30.21 17.20 -7.46
C PRO A 2 -29.28 17.47 -6.26
N ARG A 3 -29.77 18.18 -5.25
CA ARG A 3 -29.03 18.44 -4.00
C ARG A 3 -28.68 17.17 -3.20
N GLU A 4 -29.52 16.15 -3.24
CA GLU A 4 -29.25 14.90 -2.54
C GLU A 4 -28.14 14.09 -3.21
N VAL A 5 -28.02 14.19 -4.54
CA VAL A 5 -26.92 13.56 -5.27
C VAL A 5 -25.59 14.18 -4.86
N TYR A 6 -25.49 15.50 -4.77
CA TYR A 6 -24.28 16.19 -4.34
C TYR A 6 -23.90 15.91 -2.87
N SER A 7 -24.89 15.77 -1.99
CA SER A 7 -24.63 15.44 -0.56
C SER A 7 -24.22 13.99 -0.33
N SER A 8 -24.54 13.09 -1.29
CA SER A 8 -24.16 11.67 -1.23
C SER A 8 -22.76 11.40 -1.78
N VAL A 9 -22.11 12.41 -2.39
CA VAL A 9 -20.75 12.29 -2.92
C VAL A 9 -19.73 12.59 -1.82
N GLU A 10 -18.78 11.69 -1.62
CA GLU A 10 -17.66 11.90 -0.71
C GLU A 10 -16.60 12.84 -1.33
N TRP A 11 -16.91 14.12 -1.41
CA TRP A 11 -16.04 15.16 -1.98
C TRP A 11 -14.61 15.15 -1.44
N PRO A 12 -14.35 14.88 -0.15
CA PRO A 12 -12.98 14.78 0.36
C PRO A 12 -12.16 13.71 -0.34
N VAL A 13 -12.78 12.57 -0.69
CA VAL A 13 -12.10 11.48 -1.41
C VAL A 13 -11.79 11.89 -2.84
N ILE A 14 -12.75 12.53 -3.53
CA ILE A 14 -12.55 13.01 -4.90
C ILE A 14 -11.43 14.05 -4.96
N ILE A 15 -11.44 15.01 -4.02
CA ILE A 15 -10.40 16.05 -3.95
C ILE A 15 -9.03 15.43 -3.64
N LEU A 16 -8.98 14.47 -2.72
CA LEU A 16 -7.76 13.73 -2.41
C LEU A 16 -7.21 13.04 -3.66
N LEU A 17 -8.04 12.26 -4.36
CA LEU A 17 -7.63 11.57 -5.59
C LEU A 17 -7.16 12.55 -6.66
N ALA A 18 -7.93 13.61 -6.90
CA ALA A 18 -7.57 14.65 -7.87
C ALA A 18 -6.24 15.36 -7.55
N SER A 19 -5.86 15.42 -6.27
CA SER A 19 -4.60 16.03 -5.82
C SER A 19 -3.42 15.07 -5.87
N VAL A 20 -3.63 13.79 -5.61
CA VAL A 20 -2.55 12.78 -5.50
C VAL A 20 -2.20 12.16 -6.86
N ILE A 21 -3.18 12.03 -7.79
CA ILE A 21 -2.93 11.54 -9.15
C ILE A 21 -1.86 12.37 -9.88
N PRO A 22 -1.93 13.72 -9.91
CA PRO A 22 -0.87 14.55 -10.51
C PRO A 22 0.49 14.40 -9.81
N LEU A 23 0.50 14.13 -8.50
CA LEU A 23 1.75 13.89 -7.77
C LEU A 23 2.42 12.59 -8.24
N GLY A 24 1.64 11.51 -8.43
CA GLY A 24 2.13 10.26 -9.01
C GLY A 24 2.71 10.47 -10.42
N ALA A 25 1.99 11.18 -11.27
CA ALA A 25 2.45 11.53 -12.61
C ALA A 25 3.72 12.42 -12.59
N ALA A 26 3.85 13.31 -11.60
CA ALA A 26 5.06 14.12 -11.44
C ALA A 26 6.27 13.28 -11.01
N LEU A 27 6.09 12.30 -10.14
CA LEU A 27 7.17 11.36 -9.74
C LEU A 27 7.68 10.57 -10.95
N GLU A 28 6.77 10.12 -11.82
CA GLU A 28 7.09 9.41 -13.05
C GLU A 28 7.79 10.34 -14.06
N SER A 29 7.24 11.52 -14.32
CA SER A 29 7.80 12.48 -15.30
C SER A 29 9.16 13.04 -14.90
N ASN A 30 9.48 13.11 -13.61
CA ASN A 30 10.78 13.57 -13.10
C ASN A 30 11.84 12.46 -12.99
N GLY A 31 11.52 11.24 -13.42
CA GLY A 31 12.45 10.11 -13.35
C GLY A 31 12.70 9.59 -11.93
N THR A 32 11.93 10.03 -10.94
CA THR A 32 12.10 9.58 -9.54
C THR A 32 11.72 8.12 -9.40
N THR A 33 10.66 7.69 -10.08
CA THR A 33 10.22 6.29 -10.08
C THR A 33 11.30 5.38 -10.66
N GLU A 34 11.94 5.78 -11.77
CA GLU A 34 13.03 5.07 -12.41
C GLU A 34 14.24 4.90 -11.49
N ILE A 35 14.61 5.93 -10.75
CA ILE A 35 15.71 5.87 -9.77
C ILE A 35 15.39 4.87 -8.66
N ILE A 36 14.20 4.93 -8.11
CA ILE A 36 13.75 4.00 -7.06
C ILE A 36 13.76 2.57 -7.59
N VAL A 37 13.21 2.35 -8.78
CA VAL A 37 13.15 1.03 -9.42
C VAL A 37 14.56 0.50 -9.70
N GLN A 38 15.48 1.31 -10.21
CA GLN A 38 16.87 0.90 -10.44
C GLN A 38 17.56 0.46 -9.15
N ILE A 39 17.37 1.18 -8.05
CA ILE A 39 17.91 0.80 -6.74
C ILE A 39 17.31 -0.52 -6.29
N LEU A 40 15.98 -0.66 -6.37
CA LEU A 40 15.29 -1.87 -5.97
C LEU A 40 15.69 -3.07 -6.84
N THR A 41 15.75 -2.90 -8.16
CA THR A 41 16.12 -3.96 -9.11
C THR A 41 17.54 -4.47 -8.87
N LYS A 42 18.47 -3.60 -8.51
CA LYS A 42 19.86 -4.00 -8.19
C LYS A 42 19.92 -5.05 -7.08
N TYR A 43 19.03 -4.97 -6.09
CA TYR A 43 18.94 -5.94 -5.00
C TYR A 43 17.97 -7.08 -5.35
N ALA A 44 16.87 -6.76 -5.99
CA ALA A 44 15.79 -7.71 -6.30
C ALA A 44 16.19 -8.76 -7.34
N SER A 45 17.09 -8.44 -8.27
CA SER A 45 17.54 -9.37 -9.34
C SER A 45 18.20 -10.65 -8.82
N SER A 46 18.68 -10.65 -7.58
CA SER A 46 19.29 -11.81 -6.92
C SER A 46 18.36 -12.48 -5.91
N MET A 47 17.12 -11.98 -5.75
CA MET A 47 16.17 -12.48 -4.74
C MET A 47 15.10 -13.35 -5.39
N GLU A 48 14.57 -14.28 -4.61
CA GLU A 48 13.40 -15.04 -5.00
C GLU A 48 12.16 -14.11 -5.11
N PRO A 49 11.29 -14.31 -6.11
CA PRO A 49 10.16 -13.42 -6.36
C PRO A 49 9.22 -13.22 -5.16
N TRP A 50 8.98 -14.26 -4.37
CA TRP A 50 8.14 -14.15 -3.16
C TRP A 50 8.72 -13.20 -2.11
N LEU A 51 10.06 -13.11 -2.04
CA LEU A 51 10.74 -12.21 -1.12
C LEU A 51 10.60 -10.75 -1.56
N ILE A 52 10.60 -10.50 -2.87
CA ILE A 52 10.35 -9.16 -3.42
C ILE A 52 8.93 -8.70 -3.06
N ILE A 53 7.94 -9.59 -3.22
CA ILE A 53 6.56 -9.32 -2.82
C ILE A 53 6.50 -9.01 -1.31
N ALA A 54 7.17 -9.80 -0.47
CA ALA A 54 7.21 -9.57 0.98
C ALA A 54 7.77 -8.18 1.32
N ILE A 55 8.85 -7.76 0.67
CA ILE A 55 9.48 -6.44 0.88
C ILE A 55 8.52 -5.33 0.47
N ILE A 56 7.86 -5.44 -0.70
CA ILE A 56 6.87 -4.47 -1.15
C ILE A 56 5.71 -4.39 -0.16
N MET A 57 5.21 -5.52 0.33
CA MET A 57 4.14 -5.56 1.33
C MET A 57 4.56 -4.83 2.62
N ILE A 58 5.75 -5.09 3.14
CA ILE A 58 6.26 -4.45 4.36
C ILE A 58 6.38 -2.94 4.16
N ILE A 59 6.97 -2.50 3.05
CA ILE A 59 7.12 -1.07 2.73
C ILE A 59 5.74 -0.41 2.63
N THR A 60 4.81 -1.06 1.94
CA THR A 60 3.45 -0.53 1.74
C THR A 60 2.69 -0.43 3.05
N MET A 61 2.72 -1.45 3.91
CA MET A 61 2.10 -1.44 5.23
C MET A 61 2.67 -0.31 6.09
N THR A 62 3.99 -0.23 6.21
CA THR A 62 4.68 0.82 6.99
C THR A 62 4.33 2.22 6.48
N LEU A 63 4.28 2.40 5.17
CA LEU A 63 3.91 3.69 4.59
C LEU A 63 2.43 4.01 4.83
N SER A 64 1.55 3.01 4.80
CA SER A 64 0.13 3.16 5.07
C SER A 64 -0.17 3.51 6.53
N ASP A 65 0.69 3.09 7.47
CA ASP A 65 0.61 3.49 8.87
C ASP A 65 0.89 5.00 9.12
N ILE A 66 1.62 5.64 8.20
CA ILE A 66 1.99 7.06 8.29
C ILE A 66 1.08 7.91 7.42
N LEU A 67 0.81 7.44 6.20
CA LEU A 67 -0.09 8.07 5.24
C LEU A 67 -1.49 7.43 5.36
N ASN A 68 -2.38 7.78 4.47
CA ASN A 68 -3.62 7.02 4.29
C ASN A 68 -3.46 5.95 3.20
N ASN A 69 -4.33 4.95 3.22
CA ASN A 69 -4.31 3.81 2.29
C ASN A 69 -4.31 4.26 0.83
N THR A 70 -5.13 5.25 0.49
CA THR A 70 -5.27 5.77 -0.89
C THR A 70 -3.99 6.44 -1.38
N ALA A 71 -3.39 7.32 -0.58
CA ALA A 71 -2.15 7.98 -0.93
C ALA A 71 -0.99 6.98 -1.08
N THR A 72 -0.91 6.01 -0.16
CA THR A 72 0.09 4.94 -0.21
C THR A 72 -0.04 4.13 -1.49
N THR A 73 -1.26 3.70 -1.84
CA THR A 73 -1.51 2.93 -3.06
C THR A 73 -1.10 3.71 -4.30
N LEU A 74 -1.44 5.00 -4.39
CA LEU A 74 -1.12 5.83 -5.55
C LEU A 74 0.38 6.07 -5.74
N VAL A 75 1.16 6.04 -4.67
CA VAL A 75 2.62 6.17 -4.73
C VAL A 75 3.29 4.83 -5.05
N ILE A 76 2.89 3.76 -4.38
CA ILE A 76 3.58 2.47 -4.48
C ILE A 76 3.16 1.66 -5.71
N ALA A 77 1.91 1.81 -6.20
CA ALA A 77 1.45 1.03 -7.35
C ALA A 77 2.26 1.26 -8.64
N PRO A 78 2.55 2.49 -9.07
CA PRO A 78 3.40 2.72 -10.25
C PRO A 78 4.81 2.12 -10.10
N ILE A 79 5.42 2.27 -8.93
CA ILE A 79 6.74 1.72 -8.60
C ILE A 79 6.72 0.18 -8.72
N SER A 80 5.67 -0.45 -8.18
CA SER A 80 5.50 -1.90 -8.19
C SER A 80 5.28 -2.45 -9.60
N ILE A 81 4.48 -1.74 -10.43
CA ILE A 81 4.28 -2.11 -11.84
C ILE A 81 5.60 -2.07 -12.60
N GLN A 82 6.34 -0.97 -12.50
CA GLN A 82 7.59 -0.78 -13.22
C GLN A 82 8.66 -1.78 -12.75
N LEU A 83 8.71 -2.08 -11.45
CA LEU A 83 9.60 -3.11 -10.90
C LEU A 83 9.26 -4.50 -11.46
N ALA A 84 7.98 -4.87 -11.46
CA ALA A 84 7.53 -6.15 -12.04
C ALA A 84 7.90 -6.27 -13.53
N GLN A 85 7.66 -5.22 -14.31
CA GLN A 85 8.01 -5.18 -15.74
C GLN A 85 9.53 -5.30 -15.96
N THR A 86 10.33 -4.61 -15.15
CA THR A 86 11.81 -4.66 -15.24
C THR A 86 12.35 -6.06 -14.91
N LEU A 87 11.70 -6.78 -14.01
CA LEU A 87 12.04 -8.15 -13.62
C LEU A 87 11.39 -9.21 -14.51
N ASN A 88 10.59 -8.83 -15.51
CA ASN A 88 9.75 -9.72 -16.34
C ASN A 88 8.81 -10.60 -15.52
N LEU A 89 8.21 -10.03 -14.48
CA LEU A 89 7.25 -10.68 -13.60
C LEU A 89 5.84 -10.12 -13.83
N ASN A 90 4.82 -10.85 -13.37
CA ASN A 90 3.43 -10.45 -13.52
C ASN A 90 3.10 -9.23 -12.64
N ALA A 91 2.76 -8.11 -13.26
CA ALA A 91 2.42 -6.86 -12.56
C ALA A 91 1.15 -6.98 -11.69
N ASP A 92 0.20 -7.84 -12.06
CA ASP A 92 -1.05 -8.02 -11.30
C ASP A 92 -0.77 -8.58 -9.91
N THR A 93 0.18 -9.50 -9.78
CA THR A 93 0.61 -10.05 -8.48
C THR A 93 1.13 -8.95 -7.57
N PHE A 94 1.94 -8.04 -8.10
CA PHE A 94 2.51 -6.91 -7.38
C PHE A 94 1.44 -5.88 -7.00
N LEU A 95 0.52 -5.58 -7.92
CA LEU A 95 -0.60 -4.68 -7.63
C LEU A 95 -1.52 -5.22 -6.55
N MET A 96 -1.82 -6.51 -6.57
CA MET A 96 -2.63 -7.14 -5.53
C MET A 96 -1.91 -7.16 -4.18
N ALA A 97 -0.59 -7.37 -4.17
CA ALA A 97 0.22 -7.24 -2.96
C ALA A 97 0.13 -5.82 -2.37
N VAL A 98 0.22 -4.79 -3.21
CA VAL A 98 0.06 -3.38 -2.79
C VAL A 98 -1.36 -3.12 -2.27
N ALA A 99 -2.39 -3.59 -2.96
CA ALA A 99 -3.79 -3.37 -2.56
C ALA A 99 -4.10 -3.99 -1.19
N VAL A 100 -3.66 -5.23 -0.95
CA VAL A 100 -3.80 -5.89 0.35
C VAL A 100 -3.03 -5.13 1.42
N SER A 101 -1.76 -4.82 1.18
CA SER A 101 -0.86 -4.19 2.15
C SER A 101 -1.28 -2.78 2.51
N ALA A 102 -1.71 -1.98 1.55
CA ALA A 102 -2.19 -0.63 1.79
C ALA A 102 -3.43 -0.59 2.70
N SER A 103 -4.21 -1.68 2.73
CA SER A 103 -5.37 -1.82 3.60
C SER A 103 -5.03 -2.29 5.02
N CYS A 104 -3.76 -2.63 5.28
CA CYS A 104 -3.27 -3.24 6.52
C CYS A 104 -2.42 -2.27 7.35
N ALA A 105 -2.98 -1.11 7.68
CA ALA A 105 -2.35 -0.12 8.56
C ALA A 105 -2.79 -0.37 10.01
N PHE A 106 -2.05 -1.20 10.73
CA PHE A 106 -2.43 -1.62 12.09
C PHE A 106 -1.46 -1.18 13.18
N LEU A 107 -0.27 -0.68 12.83
CA LEU A 107 0.75 -0.30 13.82
C LEU A 107 0.45 1.02 14.49
N THR A 108 -0.35 1.88 13.85
CA THR A 108 -0.69 3.20 14.39
C THR A 108 -2.19 3.46 14.40
N PRO A 109 -2.69 4.33 15.30
CA PRO A 109 -4.08 4.77 15.24
C PRO A 109 -4.36 5.73 14.07
N ILE A 110 -3.32 6.27 13.42
CA ILE A 110 -3.45 7.27 12.35
C ILE A 110 -3.70 6.60 11.00
N GLY A 111 -3.11 5.44 10.75
CA GLY A 111 -3.14 4.77 9.46
C GLY A 111 -4.55 4.40 8.98
N HIS A 112 -5.48 4.12 9.89
CA HIS A 112 -6.86 3.80 9.53
C HIS A 112 -7.88 4.53 10.42
N LYS A 113 -8.94 5.07 9.82
CA LYS A 113 -10.02 5.79 10.53
C LYS A 113 -10.63 4.96 11.67
N ASN A 114 -10.81 3.66 11.49
CA ASN A 114 -11.37 2.78 12.51
C ASN A 114 -10.49 2.74 13.76
N ASN A 115 -9.17 2.74 13.61
CA ASN A 115 -8.23 2.76 14.71
C ASN A 115 -8.36 4.08 15.51
N THR A 116 -8.50 5.20 14.81
CA THR A 116 -8.70 6.52 15.45
C THR A 116 -10.01 6.58 16.23
N ILE A 117 -11.09 6.01 15.69
CA ILE A 117 -12.42 6.03 16.33
C ILE A 117 -12.40 5.27 17.66
N ILE A 118 -11.74 4.12 17.74
CA ILE A 118 -11.71 3.29 18.96
C ILE A 118 -10.69 3.75 19.99
N LEU A 119 -9.75 4.65 19.63
CA LEU A 119 -8.67 5.12 20.51
C LEU A 119 -9.22 5.70 21.83
N GLY A 120 -10.16 6.62 21.73
CA GLY A 120 -10.77 7.27 22.89
C GLY A 120 -11.71 6.35 23.69
N PRO A 121 -12.80 5.85 23.10
CA PRO A 121 -13.77 4.99 23.78
C PRO A 121 -13.17 3.69 24.32
N GLY A 122 -12.16 3.12 23.64
CA GLY A 122 -11.47 1.89 24.05
C GLY A 122 -10.42 2.11 25.13
N GLY A 123 -10.11 3.34 25.49
CA GLY A 123 -9.08 3.66 26.47
C GLY A 123 -7.65 3.28 26.00
N TYR A 124 -7.46 3.10 24.69
CA TYR A 124 -6.17 2.74 24.13
C TYR A 124 -5.21 3.94 24.10
N ARG A 125 -3.92 3.64 24.22
CA ARG A 125 -2.84 4.59 24.00
C ARG A 125 -2.22 4.36 22.61
N PHE A 126 -1.58 5.39 22.07
CA PHE A 126 -0.89 5.30 20.78
C PHE A 126 0.06 4.09 20.69
N GLY A 127 0.79 3.83 21.77
CA GLY A 127 1.74 2.73 21.85
C GLY A 127 1.14 1.32 22.02
N ASP A 128 -0.17 1.18 22.12
CA ASP A 128 -0.79 -0.15 22.27
C ASP A 128 -1.01 -0.83 20.90
N TYR A 129 -1.16 -0.03 19.84
CA TYR A 129 -1.46 -0.52 18.49
C TYR A 129 -0.35 -1.39 17.92
N TRP A 130 0.92 -0.99 18.05
CA TRP A 130 2.03 -1.71 17.44
C TRP A 130 2.17 -3.16 17.93
N ARG A 131 1.78 -3.44 19.17
CA ARG A 131 1.91 -4.79 19.77
C ARG A 131 0.98 -5.80 19.11
N MET A 132 -0.26 -5.42 18.90
CA MET A 132 -1.24 -6.26 18.21
C MET A 132 -1.10 -6.14 16.69
N GLY A 133 -0.86 -4.95 16.20
CA GLY A 133 -0.72 -4.65 14.78
C GLY A 133 0.43 -5.43 14.15
N LEU A 134 1.60 -5.48 14.79
CA LEU A 134 2.75 -6.21 14.26
C LEU A 134 2.47 -7.72 14.10
N VAL A 135 1.81 -8.33 15.08
CA VAL A 135 1.42 -9.74 14.97
C VAL A 135 0.46 -9.96 13.82
N LEU A 136 -0.52 -9.05 13.66
CA LEU A 136 -1.51 -9.14 12.60
C LEU A 136 -0.87 -8.92 11.22
N GLU A 137 0.01 -7.94 11.05
CA GLU A 137 0.73 -7.70 9.81
C GLU A 137 1.60 -8.89 9.39
N VAL A 138 2.33 -9.49 10.34
CA VAL A 138 3.12 -10.70 10.08
C VAL A 138 2.22 -11.85 9.63
N LEU A 139 1.09 -12.07 10.29
CA LEU A 139 0.14 -13.11 9.89
C LEU A 139 -0.42 -12.85 8.49
N ILE A 140 -0.74 -11.59 8.16
CA ILE A 140 -1.24 -11.24 6.83
C ILE A 140 -0.16 -11.48 5.77
N ILE A 141 1.09 -11.11 6.01
CA ILE A 141 2.18 -11.37 5.07
C ILE A 141 2.33 -12.88 4.82
N ILE A 142 2.39 -13.68 5.89
CA ILE A 142 2.55 -15.14 5.81
C ILE A 142 1.39 -15.80 5.05
N THR A 143 0.18 -15.31 5.23
CA THR A 143 -1.01 -15.88 4.56
C THR A 143 -1.21 -15.33 3.16
N SER A 144 -0.95 -14.04 2.93
CA SER A 144 -1.20 -13.38 1.65
C SER A 144 -0.22 -13.80 0.58
N ILE A 145 1.08 -13.98 0.90
CA ILE A 145 2.08 -14.34 -0.11
C ILE A 145 1.73 -15.66 -0.82
N PRO A 146 1.47 -16.77 -0.13
CA PRO A 146 1.07 -18.00 -0.81
C PRO A 146 -0.22 -17.86 -1.62
N LEU A 147 -1.21 -17.15 -1.07
CA LEU A 147 -2.48 -16.94 -1.78
C LEU A 147 -2.30 -16.08 -3.04
N LEU A 148 -1.49 -15.02 -2.95
CA LEU A 148 -1.17 -14.19 -4.12
C LEU A 148 -0.50 -15.01 -5.21
N LEU A 149 0.47 -15.85 -4.87
CA LEU A 149 1.17 -16.71 -5.84
C LEU A 149 0.28 -17.79 -6.46
N ILE A 150 -0.77 -18.23 -5.76
CA ILE A 150 -1.75 -19.21 -6.26
C ILE A 150 -2.75 -18.54 -7.22
N PHE A 151 -3.34 -17.40 -6.80
CA PHE A 151 -4.41 -16.76 -7.57
C PHE A 151 -3.89 -15.83 -8.67
N TRP A 152 -2.72 -15.25 -8.48
CA TRP A 152 -1.99 -14.41 -9.44
C TRP A 152 -0.58 -14.95 -9.61
N PRO A 153 -0.38 -15.98 -10.47
CA PRO A 153 0.94 -16.54 -10.71
C PRO A 153 1.93 -15.47 -11.14
N ILE A 154 3.13 -15.53 -10.57
CA ILE A 154 4.15 -14.49 -10.75
C ILE A 154 4.86 -14.53 -12.11
N ASN A 155 4.73 -15.66 -12.84
CA ASN A 155 5.28 -15.90 -14.19
C ASN A 155 4.15 -15.90 -15.21
#